data_7953c4fc9a42179b95ef841a3d2a8c73
#
_entry.id   7953c4fc9a42179b95ef841a3d2a8c73
#
_cell.length_a   1.000
_cell.length_b   1.000
_cell.length_c   1.000
_cell.angle_alpha   90.00
_cell.angle_beta   90.00
_cell.angle_gamma   90.00
#
_symmetry.space_group_name_H-M   'P 1'
#
loop_
_entity.id
_entity.type
_entity.pdbx_description
1 polymer ?
#
loop_
_entity_poly.entity_id
_entity_poly.type
_entity_poly.pdbx_seq_one_letter_code
_entity_poly.pdbx_strand_id
1 'polypeptide(L)'
;MLAQPPPLPAWLPLPRPRTARRRIALAACFGILLLLCGDASFAADGETLFASCAACHGGHGEGNAALLAPALAGQDATYLERQLRNFRRGIRGTHKADATGAQMRAVAATLADDAAAACVATYISRLPKTLVASPAPGNLHNGNNLYQGKCGACHGTAAEGNPALKAPRLTGLDAAYLERQFAHFRDGVRGTDAQDLQGRQMALMARTLATDRDLDDVIAFIQRQGRGK
;
A
#
# COMPACT_ATOMS: atom_id res chain seq x y z
N MET A 1 14.84 8.42 -65.90
CA MET A 1 13.50 8.89 -66.26
C MET A 1 12.54 7.72 -66.18
N LEU A 2 11.83 7.57 -65.05
CA LEU A 2 10.81 6.55 -64.84
C LEU A 2 9.44 7.27 -64.94
N ALA A 3 8.63 6.86 -65.89
CA ALA A 3 7.33 7.45 -66.18
C ALA A 3 6.33 7.15 -65.05
N GLN A 4 5.57 8.17 -64.63
CA GLN A 4 4.43 8.05 -63.70
C GLN A 4 3.25 7.37 -64.36
N PRO A 5 2.51 6.51 -63.64
CA PRO A 5 1.28 5.91 -64.14
C PRO A 5 0.13 6.97 -64.16
N PRO A 6 -0.84 6.81 -65.04
CA PRO A 6 -1.95 7.76 -65.21
C PRO A 6 -2.97 7.69 -64.03
N PRO A 7 -3.68 8.76 -63.74
CA PRO A 7 -4.66 8.82 -62.69
C PRO A 7 -5.91 7.99 -63.00
N LEU A 8 -6.44 7.31 -61.96
CA LEU A 8 -7.68 6.52 -62.04
C LEU A 8 -8.92 7.44 -62.14
N PRO A 9 -9.97 7.07 -62.89
CA PRO A 9 -11.17 7.88 -63.03
C PRO A 9 -12.01 7.88 -61.72
N ALA A 10 -12.37 9.07 -61.32
CA ALA A 10 -13.33 9.29 -60.26
C ALA A 10 -14.73 8.88 -60.72
N TRP A 11 -15.44 8.18 -59.89
CA TRP A 11 -16.86 7.86 -59.87
C TRP A 11 -17.27 6.39 -60.12
N LEU A 12 -17.20 5.64 -59.03
CA LEU A 12 -18.04 4.46 -58.83
C LEU A 12 -18.50 4.45 -57.35
N PRO A 13 -19.79 4.56 -57.04
CA PRO A 13 -20.27 4.45 -55.66
C PRO A 13 -20.21 2.98 -55.18
N LEU A 14 -19.50 2.72 -54.11
CA LEU A 14 -19.49 1.42 -53.45
C LEU A 14 -20.84 1.15 -52.76
N PRO A 15 -21.37 -0.06 -52.83
CA PRO A 15 -22.60 -0.43 -52.14
C PRO A 15 -22.40 -0.45 -50.64
N ARG A 16 -23.24 0.25 -49.87
CA ARG A 16 -23.26 0.26 -48.40
C ARG A 16 -23.87 -1.04 -47.87
N PRO A 17 -23.17 -1.81 -47.01
CA PRO A 17 -23.77 -2.96 -46.34
C PRO A 17 -24.75 -2.49 -45.24
N ARG A 18 -26.01 -2.87 -45.40
CA ARG A 18 -27.15 -2.47 -44.53
C ARG A 18 -27.41 -3.38 -43.33
N THR A 19 -26.50 -4.21 -42.85
CA THR A 19 -26.81 -5.24 -41.82
C THR A 19 -25.87 -5.34 -40.61
N ALA A 20 -24.94 -4.40 -40.38
CA ALA A 20 -24.01 -4.49 -39.28
C ALA A 20 -24.41 -3.78 -37.96
N ARG A 21 -25.49 -2.97 -37.93
CA ARG A 21 -25.81 -2.15 -36.74
C ARG A 21 -26.53 -2.86 -35.59
N ARG A 22 -27.11 -4.03 -35.80
CA ARG A 22 -27.87 -4.74 -34.72
C ARG A 22 -27.08 -5.75 -33.90
N ARG A 23 -25.87 -6.18 -34.33
CA ARG A 23 -25.08 -7.18 -33.61
C ARG A 23 -24.03 -6.58 -32.67
N ILE A 24 -23.66 -5.31 -32.84
CA ILE A 24 -22.65 -4.65 -32.02
C ILE A 24 -23.22 -4.18 -30.68
N ALA A 25 -24.50 -3.84 -30.61
CA ALA A 25 -25.15 -3.34 -29.38
C ALA A 25 -25.30 -4.44 -28.29
N LEU A 26 -25.48 -5.71 -28.67
CA LEU A 26 -25.66 -6.80 -27.72
C LEU A 26 -24.32 -7.31 -27.17
N ALA A 27 -23.23 -7.22 -27.93
CA ALA A 27 -21.90 -7.61 -27.45
C ALA A 27 -21.30 -6.60 -26.46
N ALA A 28 -21.60 -5.30 -26.63
CA ALA A 28 -21.13 -4.27 -25.71
C ALA A 28 -21.82 -4.32 -24.34
N CYS A 29 -23.12 -4.67 -24.28
CA CYS A 29 -23.81 -4.82 -22.99
C CYS A 29 -23.36 -6.06 -22.20
N PHE A 30 -22.97 -7.15 -22.88
CA PHE A 30 -22.49 -8.35 -22.20
C PHE A 30 -21.06 -8.20 -21.66
N GLY A 31 -20.20 -7.42 -22.35
CA GLY A 31 -18.84 -7.12 -21.89
C GLY A 31 -18.81 -6.18 -20.67
N ILE A 32 -19.73 -5.22 -20.60
CA ILE A 32 -19.86 -4.28 -19.48
C ILE A 32 -20.42 -4.98 -18.23
N LEU A 33 -21.33 -5.94 -18.39
CA LEU A 33 -21.90 -6.68 -17.26
C LEU A 33 -20.90 -7.64 -16.59
N LEU A 34 -19.96 -8.20 -17.37
CA LEU A 34 -18.88 -9.04 -16.81
C LEU A 34 -17.80 -8.25 -16.06
N LEU A 35 -17.56 -6.98 -16.42
CA LEU A 35 -16.62 -6.11 -15.73
C LEU A 35 -17.15 -5.62 -14.37
N LEU A 36 -18.47 -5.48 -14.21
CA LEU A 36 -19.11 -5.05 -12.96
C LEU A 36 -19.26 -6.19 -11.93
N CYS A 37 -19.27 -7.46 -12.35
CA CYS A 37 -19.33 -8.59 -11.44
C CYS A 37 -17.95 -8.95 -10.81
N GLY A 38 -16.83 -8.53 -11.41
CA GLY A 38 -15.49 -8.82 -10.91
C GLY A 38 -15.19 -8.11 -9.59
N ASP A 39 -15.53 -6.84 -9.48
CA ASP A 39 -15.19 -6.00 -8.32
C ASP A 39 -15.97 -6.37 -7.05
N ALA A 40 -17.22 -6.82 -7.18
CA ALA A 40 -18.05 -7.21 -6.04
C ALA A 40 -17.60 -8.57 -5.44
N SER A 41 -17.14 -9.50 -6.28
CA SER A 41 -16.61 -10.80 -5.82
C SER A 41 -15.30 -10.63 -5.06
N PHE A 42 -14.38 -9.83 -5.59
CA PHE A 42 -13.12 -9.51 -4.91
C PHE A 42 -13.31 -8.78 -3.56
N ALA A 43 -14.32 -7.91 -3.46
CA ALA A 43 -14.60 -7.23 -2.20
C ALA A 43 -15.12 -8.19 -1.12
N ALA A 44 -16.03 -9.10 -1.46
CA ALA A 44 -16.57 -10.09 -0.54
C ALA A 44 -15.50 -11.10 -0.09
N ASP A 45 -14.64 -11.54 -1.00
CA ASP A 45 -13.52 -12.42 -0.68
C ASP A 45 -12.50 -11.73 0.22
N GLY A 46 -12.20 -10.44 -0.02
CA GLY A 46 -11.28 -9.65 0.78
C GLY A 46 -11.77 -9.43 2.22
N GLU A 47 -13.08 -9.20 2.42
CA GLU A 47 -13.70 -9.09 3.75
C GLU A 47 -13.62 -10.41 4.52
N THR A 48 -13.95 -11.52 3.87
CA THR A 48 -13.86 -12.85 4.45
C THR A 48 -12.42 -13.18 4.88
N LEU A 49 -11.44 -12.88 4.04
CA LEU A 49 -10.03 -13.07 4.36
C LEU A 49 -9.59 -12.16 5.51
N PHE A 50 -10.11 -10.92 5.58
CA PHE A 50 -9.76 -9.96 6.63
C PHE A 50 -10.27 -10.38 8.02
N ALA A 51 -11.32 -11.20 8.12
CA ALA A 51 -11.86 -11.65 9.40
C ALA A 51 -10.80 -12.25 10.33
N SER A 52 -9.83 -12.99 9.79
CA SER A 52 -8.72 -13.55 10.57
C SER A 52 -7.71 -12.47 11.03
N CYS A 53 -7.59 -11.38 10.31
CA CYS A 53 -6.71 -10.26 10.63
C CYS A 53 -7.32 -9.35 11.70
N ALA A 54 -8.66 -9.23 11.68
CA ALA A 54 -9.43 -8.37 12.59
C ALA A 54 -9.21 -8.72 14.07
N ALA A 55 -8.93 -9.98 14.40
CA ALA A 55 -8.67 -10.42 15.77
C ALA A 55 -7.51 -9.64 16.43
N CYS A 56 -6.51 -9.22 15.66
CA CYS A 56 -5.39 -8.44 16.18
C CYS A 56 -5.43 -6.98 15.70
N HIS A 57 -5.84 -6.73 14.45
CA HIS A 57 -5.79 -5.41 13.85
C HIS A 57 -7.08 -4.58 14.02
N GLY A 58 -8.08 -5.11 14.75
CA GLY A 58 -9.39 -4.47 14.95
C GLY A 58 -10.35 -4.73 13.80
N GLY A 59 -11.66 -4.71 14.08
CA GLY A 59 -12.73 -5.04 13.13
C GLY A 59 -12.79 -4.12 11.91
N HIS A 60 -12.29 -2.90 12.05
CA HIS A 60 -12.17 -1.92 10.97
C HIS A 60 -10.72 -1.65 10.56
N GLY A 61 -9.77 -2.50 10.99
CA GLY A 61 -8.35 -2.32 10.70
C GLY A 61 -7.73 -1.12 11.41
N GLU A 62 -8.31 -0.67 12.51
CA GLU A 62 -7.89 0.48 13.31
C GLU A 62 -6.62 0.24 14.12
N GLY A 63 -6.19 -1.02 14.26
CA GLY A 63 -5.04 -1.42 15.06
C GLY A 63 -5.40 -1.73 16.51
N ASN A 64 -4.46 -2.31 17.22
CA ASN A 64 -4.55 -2.62 18.65
C ASN A 64 -3.19 -2.48 19.32
N ALA A 65 -2.97 -1.38 20.03
CA ALA A 65 -1.68 -1.09 20.67
C ALA A 65 -1.32 -2.12 21.76
N ALA A 66 -2.31 -2.68 22.47
CA ALA A 66 -2.08 -3.70 23.50
C ALA A 66 -1.55 -5.01 22.91
N LEU A 67 -1.90 -5.32 21.65
CA LEU A 67 -1.42 -6.44 20.89
C LEU A 67 -0.21 -6.08 20.00
N LEU A 68 0.28 -4.85 20.07
CA LEU A 68 1.33 -4.29 19.21
C LEU A 68 1.00 -4.40 17.70
N ALA A 69 -0.29 -4.49 17.37
CA ALA A 69 -0.79 -4.62 16.01
C ALA A 69 -1.11 -3.23 15.43
N PRO A 70 -0.48 -2.82 14.33
CA PRO A 70 -0.68 -1.49 13.77
C PRO A 70 -2.04 -1.35 13.09
N ALA A 71 -2.49 -0.10 12.94
CA ALA A 71 -3.58 0.24 12.04
C ALA A 71 -3.21 -0.12 10.59
N LEU A 72 -4.16 -0.72 9.88
CA LEU A 72 -4.04 -1.13 8.48
C LEU A 72 -4.97 -0.32 7.57
N ALA A 73 -6.10 0.14 8.11
CA ALA A 73 -7.18 0.79 7.37
C ALA A 73 -6.71 1.95 6.51
N GLY A 74 -7.07 1.92 5.22
CA GLY A 74 -6.72 2.94 4.24
C GLY A 74 -5.22 3.06 3.93
N GLN A 75 -4.41 2.04 4.25
CA GLN A 75 -3.04 1.93 3.79
C GLN A 75 -3.02 1.54 2.30
N ASP A 76 -1.95 1.88 1.59
CA ASP A 76 -1.78 1.54 0.18
C ASP A 76 -1.82 0.03 -0.07
N ALA A 77 -2.63 -0.40 -1.05
CA ALA A 77 -2.86 -1.81 -1.34
C ALA A 77 -1.58 -2.52 -1.78
N THR A 78 -0.76 -1.88 -2.63
CA THR A 78 0.51 -2.46 -3.11
C THR A 78 1.54 -2.60 -1.99
N TYR A 79 1.53 -1.66 -1.03
CA TYR A 79 2.36 -1.79 0.16
C TYR A 79 1.91 -2.98 1.04
N LEU A 80 0.61 -3.08 1.32
CA LEU A 80 0.05 -4.17 2.15
C LEU A 80 0.31 -5.53 1.51
N GLU A 81 0.02 -5.69 0.23
CA GLU A 81 0.29 -6.91 -0.54
C GLU A 81 1.77 -7.30 -0.44
N ARG A 82 2.68 -6.35 -0.71
CA ARG A 82 4.11 -6.59 -0.61
C ARG A 82 4.52 -7.03 0.78
N GLN A 83 3.99 -6.42 1.86
CA GLN A 83 4.31 -6.83 3.21
C GLN A 83 3.79 -8.24 3.53
N LEU A 84 2.56 -8.58 3.14
CA LEU A 84 2.01 -9.93 3.30
C LEU A 84 2.86 -10.96 2.56
N ARG A 85 3.26 -10.67 1.33
CA ARG A 85 4.16 -11.54 0.55
C ARG A 85 5.55 -11.67 1.18
N ASN A 86 6.11 -10.58 1.71
CA ASN A 86 7.40 -10.60 2.41
C ASN A 86 7.32 -11.48 3.66
N PHE A 87 6.23 -11.42 4.43
CA PHE A 87 6.03 -12.32 5.58
C PHE A 87 5.88 -13.78 5.12
N ARG A 88 5.04 -14.05 4.12
CA ARG A 88 4.83 -15.42 3.61
C ARG A 88 6.12 -16.07 3.11
N ARG A 89 6.99 -15.30 2.46
CA ARG A 89 8.25 -15.78 1.87
C ARG A 89 9.42 -15.76 2.84
N GLY A 90 9.23 -15.34 4.09
CA GLY A 90 10.30 -15.23 5.08
C GLY A 90 11.30 -14.09 4.82
N ILE A 91 10.97 -13.16 3.94
CA ILE A 91 11.75 -11.93 3.69
C ILE A 91 11.65 -10.97 4.87
N ARG A 92 10.55 -11.06 5.63
CA ARG A 92 10.27 -10.28 6.83
C ARG A 92 9.78 -11.19 7.97
N GLY A 93 10.13 -10.86 9.23
CA GLY A 93 9.65 -11.60 10.41
C GLY A 93 10.42 -12.88 10.70
N THR A 94 11.64 -13.03 10.22
CA THR A 94 12.53 -14.16 10.47
C THR A 94 13.62 -13.86 11.49
N HIS A 95 13.91 -12.60 11.74
CA HIS A 95 14.94 -12.20 12.69
C HIS A 95 14.48 -12.50 14.13
N LYS A 96 15.35 -13.08 14.95
CA LYS A 96 15.04 -13.49 16.34
C LYS A 96 14.55 -12.37 17.25
N ALA A 97 14.92 -11.13 16.97
CA ALA A 97 14.45 -9.96 17.71
C ALA A 97 13.12 -9.40 17.21
N ASP A 98 12.49 -9.97 16.15
CA ASP A 98 11.20 -9.53 15.60
C ASP A 98 10.08 -10.49 15.99
N ALA A 99 9.72 -10.56 17.26
CA ALA A 99 8.65 -11.44 17.76
C ALA A 99 7.29 -11.10 17.09
N THR A 100 6.98 -9.82 16.93
CA THR A 100 5.73 -9.37 16.26
C THR A 100 5.74 -9.70 14.76
N GLY A 101 6.88 -9.61 14.11
CA GLY A 101 7.05 -10.04 12.74
C GLY A 101 6.92 -11.56 12.57
N ALA A 102 7.41 -12.34 13.52
CA ALA A 102 7.23 -13.78 13.53
C ALA A 102 5.74 -14.18 13.65
N GLN A 103 4.96 -13.49 14.49
CA GLN A 103 3.52 -13.66 14.57
C GLN A 103 2.84 -13.34 13.23
N MET A 104 3.18 -12.19 12.63
CA MET A 104 2.65 -11.82 11.32
C MET A 104 3.03 -12.82 10.21
N ARG A 105 4.23 -13.41 10.28
CA ARG A 105 4.63 -14.45 9.34
C ARG A 105 3.76 -15.69 9.46
N ALA A 106 3.44 -16.12 10.67
CA ALA A 106 2.54 -17.26 10.91
C ALA A 106 1.13 -16.98 10.35
N VAL A 107 0.58 -15.79 10.61
CA VAL A 107 -0.74 -15.41 10.07
C VAL A 107 -0.70 -15.26 8.55
N ALA A 108 0.29 -14.59 7.98
CA ALA A 108 0.40 -14.42 6.54
C ALA A 108 0.56 -15.76 5.78
N ALA A 109 1.15 -16.77 6.42
CA ALA A 109 1.28 -18.12 5.84
C ALA A 109 -0.06 -18.84 5.69
N THR A 110 -1.13 -18.42 6.37
CA THR A 110 -2.48 -18.99 6.20
C THR A 110 -3.18 -18.52 4.92
N LEU A 111 -2.70 -17.44 4.28
CA LEU A 111 -3.20 -17.02 2.97
C LEU A 111 -2.76 -18.04 1.91
N ALA A 112 -3.71 -18.49 1.10
CA ALA A 112 -3.47 -19.56 0.13
C ALA A 112 -2.34 -19.24 -0.87
N ASP A 113 -2.36 -18.01 -1.41
CA ASP A 113 -1.44 -17.58 -2.45
C ASP A 113 -1.25 -16.05 -2.47
N ASP A 114 -0.55 -15.54 -3.47
CA ASP A 114 -0.33 -14.12 -3.67
C ASP A 114 -1.61 -13.39 -4.12
N ALA A 115 -2.57 -14.07 -4.75
CA ALA A 115 -3.86 -13.50 -5.12
C ALA A 115 -4.72 -13.23 -3.88
N ALA A 116 -4.75 -14.15 -2.91
CA ALA A 116 -5.40 -13.94 -1.62
C ALA A 116 -4.77 -12.75 -0.85
N ALA A 117 -3.44 -12.61 -0.89
CA ALA A 117 -2.75 -11.47 -0.30
C ALA A 117 -3.14 -10.15 -0.98
N ALA A 118 -3.24 -10.11 -2.31
CA ALA A 118 -3.68 -8.94 -3.07
C ALA A 118 -5.15 -8.59 -2.79
N CYS A 119 -6.01 -9.62 -2.69
CA CYS A 119 -7.44 -9.47 -2.41
C CYS A 119 -7.67 -8.80 -1.04
N VAL A 120 -7.11 -9.36 0.03
CA VAL A 120 -7.23 -8.77 1.37
C VAL A 120 -6.57 -7.40 1.48
N ALA A 121 -5.44 -7.18 0.82
CA ALA A 121 -4.77 -5.87 0.78
C ALA A 121 -5.66 -4.80 0.11
N THR A 122 -6.33 -5.16 -0.98
CA THR A 122 -7.29 -4.30 -1.68
C THR A 122 -8.48 -3.94 -0.80
N TYR A 123 -9.06 -4.92 -0.09
CA TYR A 123 -10.14 -4.68 0.87
C TYR A 123 -9.70 -3.69 1.96
N ILE A 124 -8.58 -3.96 2.63
CA ILE A 124 -8.05 -3.11 3.71
C ILE A 124 -7.78 -1.68 3.24
N SER A 125 -7.30 -1.50 2.02
CA SER A 125 -7.00 -0.18 1.48
C SER A 125 -8.23 0.72 1.31
N ARG A 126 -9.43 0.11 1.19
CA ARG A 126 -10.72 0.81 1.07
C ARG A 126 -11.37 1.12 2.42
N LEU A 127 -10.87 0.53 3.52
CA LEU A 127 -11.37 0.83 4.86
C LEU A 127 -11.10 2.29 5.22
N PRO A 128 -12.01 2.94 5.99
CA PRO A 128 -11.81 4.31 6.43
C PRO A 128 -10.49 4.48 7.20
N LYS A 129 -9.71 5.49 6.83
CA LYS A 129 -8.42 5.78 7.49
C LYS A 129 -8.63 6.08 8.96
N THR A 130 -7.85 5.43 9.82
CA THR A 130 -7.79 5.73 11.25
C THR A 130 -6.82 6.88 11.52
N LEU A 131 -7.12 7.65 12.56
CA LEU A 131 -6.24 8.68 13.11
C LEU A 131 -5.84 8.29 14.53
N VAL A 132 -4.62 8.63 14.92
CA VAL A 132 -4.16 8.41 16.30
C VAL A 132 -4.94 9.34 17.26
N ALA A 133 -5.57 8.80 18.27
CA ALA A 133 -6.38 9.60 19.21
C ALA A 133 -5.53 10.60 20.00
N SER A 134 -4.37 10.18 20.50
CA SER A 134 -3.45 11.01 21.29
C SER A 134 -2.06 10.95 20.66
N PRO A 135 -1.62 12.00 19.93
CA PRO A 135 -0.27 12.05 19.39
C PRO A 135 0.78 12.04 20.49
N ALA A 136 1.90 11.39 20.23
CA ALA A 136 3.06 11.41 21.10
C ALA A 136 3.55 12.85 21.34
N PRO A 137 4.11 13.16 22.52
CA PRO A 137 4.77 14.44 22.78
C PRO A 137 6.06 14.55 21.95
N GLY A 138 6.45 15.77 21.61
CA GLY A 138 7.70 16.05 20.89
C GLY A 138 7.79 17.48 20.41
N ASN A 139 8.97 17.90 19.98
CA ASN A 139 9.20 19.19 19.38
C ASN A 139 8.75 19.18 17.91
N LEU A 140 7.56 19.71 17.65
CA LEU A 140 6.96 19.70 16.31
C LEU A 140 7.77 20.47 15.27
N HIS A 141 8.46 21.53 15.67
CA HIS A 141 9.29 22.30 14.76
C HIS A 141 10.52 21.47 14.30
N ASN A 142 11.24 20.88 15.24
CA ASN A 142 12.35 19.99 14.93
C ASN A 142 11.87 18.77 14.13
N GLY A 143 10.78 18.14 14.56
CA GLY A 143 10.17 17.01 13.86
C GLY A 143 9.79 17.32 12.42
N ASN A 144 9.19 18.50 12.16
CA ASN A 144 8.91 18.95 10.80
C ASN A 144 10.19 19.10 9.97
N ASN A 145 11.20 19.78 10.48
CA ASN A 145 12.45 20.02 9.75
C ASN A 145 13.15 18.70 9.40
N LEU A 146 13.26 17.79 10.36
CA LEU A 146 13.84 16.46 10.14
C LEU A 146 13.01 15.63 9.16
N TYR A 147 11.68 15.65 9.32
CA TYR A 147 10.78 14.90 8.46
C TYR A 147 10.87 15.38 7.02
N GLN A 148 10.75 16.69 6.76
CA GLN A 148 10.84 17.22 5.40
C GLN A 148 12.22 16.98 4.78
N GLY A 149 13.28 17.11 5.56
CA GLY A 149 14.64 16.94 5.08
C GLY A 149 15.05 15.47 4.81
N LYS A 150 14.40 14.49 5.45
CA LYS A 150 14.85 13.09 5.41
C LYS A 150 13.77 12.08 5.01
N CYS A 151 12.49 12.36 5.21
CA CYS A 151 11.40 11.40 5.07
C CYS A 151 10.38 11.82 4.01
N GLY A 152 10.06 13.13 3.95
CA GLY A 152 8.97 13.69 3.16
C GLY A 152 9.09 13.43 1.66
N ALA A 153 10.30 13.40 1.11
CA ALA A 153 10.53 13.12 -0.31
C ALA A 153 9.95 11.75 -0.75
N CYS A 154 9.96 10.76 0.14
CA CYS A 154 9.41 9.44 -0.14
C CYS A 154 8.01 9.23 0.45
N HIS A 155 7.77 9.66 1.70
CA HIS A 155 6.52 9.40 2.42
C HIS A 155 5.45 10.48 2.24
N GLY A 156 5.71 11.49 1.40
CA GLY A 156 4.82 12.66 1.23
C GLY A 156 5.04 13.71 2.32
N THR A 157 4.76 14.98 2.00
CA THR A 157 5.04 16.11 2.92
C THR A 157 4.15 16.12 4.17
N ALA A 158 2.98 15.48 4.10
CA ALA A 158 2.05 15.27 5.21
C ALA A 158 1.99 13.81 5.67
N ALA A 159 3.02 13.02 5.39
CA ALA A 159 3.12 11.61 5.75
C ALA A 159 1.99 10.72 5.19
N GLU A 160 1.40 11.15 4.08
CA GLU A 160 0.30 10.49 3.38
C GLU A 160 0.72 9.26 2.57
N GLY A 161 2.03 9.05 2.40
CA GLY A 161 2.60 8.01 1.56
C GLY A 161 2.76 8.42 0.09
N ASN A 162 3.44 7.59 -0.66
CA ASN A 162 3.65 7.78 -2.11
C ASN A 162 3.64 6.42 -2.82
N PRO A 163 2.52 6.03 -3.45
CA PRO A 163 2.42 4.74 -4.16
C PRO A 163 3.42 4.60 -5.30
N ALA A 164 3.75 5.68 -6.02
CA ALA A 164 4.71 5.66 -7.12
C ALA A 164 6.13 5.28 -6.64
N LEU A 165 6.50 5.70 -5.41
CA LEU A 165 7.74 5.33 -4.76
C LEU A 165 7.59 4.08 -3.87
N LYS A 166 6.40 3.48 -3.83
CA LYS A 166 6.05 2.33 -2.99
C LYS A 166 6.30 2.59 -1.50
N ALA A 167 6.24 3.87 -1.09
CA ALA A 167 6.41 4.31 0.29
C ALA A 167 5.06 4.37 1.00
N PRO A 168 4.90 3.71 2.16
CA PRO A 168 3.62 3.66 2.86
C PRO A 168 3.24 5.00 3.47
N ARG A 169 1.93 5.16 3.71
CA ARG A 169 1.38 6.17 4.60
C ARG A 169 1.87 5.91 6.03
N LEU A 170 2.27 6.97 6.72
CA LEU A 170 2.71 6.90 8.12
C LEU A 170 1.68 7.49 9.09
N THR A 171 0.78 8.36 8.60
CA THR A 171 -0.32 8.89 9.42
C THR A 171 -1.25 7.77 9.89
N GLY A 172 -1.78 7.90 11.11
CA GLY A 172 -2.67 6.90 11.71
C GLY A 172 -1.96 5.70 12.35
N LEU A 173 -0.64 5.60 12.23
CA LEU A 173 0.14 4.61 12.94
C LEU A 173 0.47 5.08 14.36
N ASP A 174 0.40 4.19 15.34
CA ASP A 174 0.78 4.51 16.72
C ASP A 174 2.29 4.72 16.88
N ALA A 175 2.68 5.49 17.92
CA ALA A 175 4.07 5.86 18.15
C ALA A 175 4.95 4.62 18.38
N ALA A 176 4.51 3.71 19.22
CA ALA A 176 5.28 2.52 19.56
C ALA A 176 5.53 1.60 18.35
N TYR A 177 4.58 1.55 17.40
CA TYR A 177 4.81 0.85 16.14
C TYR A 177 5.83 1.57 15.27
N LEU A 178 5.73 2.89 15.13
CA LEU A 178 6.68 3.69 14.35
C LEU A 178 8.10 3.58 14.91
N GLU A 179 8.26 3.74 16.22
CA GLU A 179 9.53 3.59 16.94
C GLU A 179 10.13 2.20 16.71
N ARG A 180 9.35 1.15 16.97
CA ARG A 180 9.78 -0.23 16.80
C ARG A 180 10.20 -0.54 15.37
N GLN A 181 9.42 -0.12 14.37
CA GLN A 181 9.77 -0.38 12.98
C GLN A 181 11.00 0.41 12.54
N PHE A 182 11.15 1.65 13.01
CA PHE A 182 12.33 2.45 12.73
C PHE A 182 13.59 1.80 13.34
N ALA A 183 13.53 1.39 14.61
CA ALA A 183 14.60 0.66 15.28
C ALA A 183 14.94 -0.64 14.53
N HIS A 184 13.93 -1.42 14.12
CA HIS A 184 14.16 -2.64 13.34
C HIS A 184 14.90 -2.38 12.03
N PHE A 185 14.62 -1.30 11.33
CA PHE A 185 15.37 -0.92 10.14
C PHE A 185 16.79 -0.46 10.45
N ARG A 186 16.96 0.39 11.48
CA ARG A 186 18.24 0.92 11.90
C ARG A 186 19.20 -0.19 12.35
N ASP A 187 18.69 -1.13 13.12
CA ASP A 187 19.45 -2.18 13.80
C ASP A 187 19.58 -3.48 12.98
N GLY A 188 19.08 -3.46 11.74
CA GLY A 188 19.22 -4.60 10.83
C GLY A 188 18.30 -5.79 11.14
N VAL A 189 17.26 -5.58 11.94
CA VAL A 189 16.20 -6.57 12.21
C VAL A 189 15.25 -6.71 11.03
N ARG A 190 15.10 -5.62 10.25
CA ARG A 190 14.25 -5.52 9.06
C ARG A 190 14.99 -4.80 7.93
N GLY A 191 14.69 -5.17 6.68
CA GLY A 191 15.26 -4.51 5.49
C GLY A 191 16.69 -4.97 5.17
N THR A 192 17.06 -6.18 5.55
CA THR A 192 18.36 -6.79 5.27
C THR A 192 18.32 -7.79 4.12
N ASP A 193 17.15 -8.34 3.81
CA ASP A 193 16.98 -9.29 2.72
C ASP A 193 17.20 -8.62 1.36
N ALA A 194 17.93 -9.29 0.48
CA ALA A 194 18.25 -8.78 -0.88
C ALA A 194 17.01 -8.54 -1.74
N GLN A 195 15.92 -9.28 -1.48
CA GLN A 195 14.66 -9.17 -2.22
C GLN A 195 13.76 -8.02 -1.69
N ASP A 196 14.01 -7.48 -0.48
CA ASP A 196 13.29 -6.33 0.07
C ASP A 196 13.95 -5.00 -0.31
N LEU A 197 13.87 -4.63 -1.60
CA LEU A 197 14.48 -3.40 -2.10
C LEU A 197 14.05 -2.16 -1.30
N GLN A 198 12.73 -2.01 -1.03
CA GLN A 198 12.20 -0.87 -0.29
C GLN A 198 12.58 -0.92 1.20
N GLY A 199 12.63 -2.11 1.80
CA GLY A 199 13.11 -2.28 3.16
C GLY A 199 14.59 -1.91 3.30
N ARG A 200 15.42 -2.27 2.33
CA ARG A 200 16.83 -1.88 2.30
C ARG A 200 17.02 -0.37 2.17
N GLN A 201 16.22 0.30 1.33
CA GLN A 201 16.22 1.76 1.24
C GLN A 201 15.85 2.38 2.60
N MET A 202 14.80 1.85 3.26
CA MET A 202 14.38 2.35 4.56
C MET A 202 15.44 2.08 5.65
N ALA A 203 16.16 0.95 5.60
CA ALA A 203 17.27 0.66 6.52
C ALA A 203 18.44 1.66 6.37
N LEU A 204 18.72 2.12 5.15
CA LEU A 204 19.69 3.20 4.94
C LEU A 204 19.18 4.53 5.52
N MET A 205 17.93 4.88 5.28
CA MET A 205 17.33 6.12 5.77
C MET A 205 17.24 6.14 7.30
N ALA A 206 16.92 5.02 7.94
CA ALA A 206 16.80 4.93 9.40
C ALA A 206 18.11 5.27 10.13
N ARG A 207 19.26 5.11 9.48
CA ARG A 207 20.57 5.46 10.05
C ARG A 207 20.92 6.94 9.93
N THR A 208 20.08 7.74 9.29
CA THR A 208 20.34 9.18 9.10
C THR A 208 19.85 10.06 10.24
N LEU A 209 18.97 9.56 11.12
CA LEU A 209 18.60 10.26 12.35
C LEU A 209 19.71 10.08 13.41
N ALA A 210 20.09 11.18 14.05
CA ALA A 210 21.24 11.19 14.93
C ALA A 210 20.92 10.61 16.32
N THR A 211 19.70 10.85 16.82
CA THR A 211 19.30 10.48 18.18
C THR A 211 17.89 9.91 18.23
N ASP A 212 17.57 9.16 19.30
CA ASP A 212 16.21 8.68 19.54
C ASP A 212 15.24 9.85 19.79
N ARG A 213 15.71 10.95 20.38
CA ARG A 213 14.91 12.17 20.54
C ARG A 213 14.51 12.79 19.20
N ASP A 214 15.38 12.76 18.20
CA ASP A 214 15.02 13.19 16.84
C ASP A 214 13.90 12.30 16.25
N LEU A 215 13.94 11.00 16.56
CA LEU A 215 12.88 10.08 16.17
C LEU A 215 11.54 10.41 16.85
N ASP A 216 11.57 10.69 18.16
CA ASP A 216 10.37 11.10 18.92
C ASP A 216 9.74 12.37 18.32
N ASP A 217 10.55 13.36 18.01
CA ASP A 217 10.10 14.61 17.39
C ASP A 217 9.48 14.37 15.99
N VAL A 218 10.11 13.51 15.18
CA VAL A 218 9.58 13.09 13.86
C VAL A 218 8.25 12.35 14.01
N ILE A 219 8.13 11.44 14.97
CA ILE A 219 6.90 10.69 15.24
C ILE A 219 5.79 11.64 15.69
N ALA A 220 6.10 12.55 16.62
CA ALA A 220 5.14 13.57 17.07
C ALA A 220 4.63 14.41 15.90
N PHE A 221 5.50 14.80 14.97
CA PHE A 221 5.11 15.51 13.75
C PHE A 221 4.20 14.64 12.86
N ILE A 222 4.58 13.39 12.56
CA ILE A 222 3.80 12.45 11.73
C ILE A 222 2.38 12.28 12.29
N GLN A 223 2.25 12.06 13.59
CA GLN A 223 0.96 11.83 14.24
C GLN A 223 0.05 13.05 14.28
N ARG A 224 0.61 14.25 14.10
CA ARG A 224 -0.17 15.49 13.94
C ARG A 224 -0.71 15.67 12.53
N GLN A 225 -0.09 15.01 11.53
CA GLN A 225 -0.58 15.06 10.17
C GLN A 225 -1.91 14.30 10.02
N GLY A 226 -2.79 14.75 9.12
CA GLY A 226 -4.09 14.12 8.91
C GLY A 226 -5.16 14.48 9.96
N ARG A 227 -4.84 15.27 10.97
CA ARG A 227 -5.76 15.75 12.02
C ARG A 227 -6.40 17.08 11.66
N GLY A 228 -6.94 17.17 10.51
CA GLY A 228 -7.78 18.29 10.20
C GLY A 228 -7.14 19.30 9.27
N LYS A 229 -7.85 19.46 8.24
CA LYS A 229 -8.22 20.77 7.69
C LYS A 229 -9.70 20.96 8.01
#